data_0c21ac7ee24509300aec94ee82686a89
#
_entry.id   0c21ac7ee24509300aec94ee82686a89
#
_cell.length_a   1.000
_cell.length_b   1.000
_cell.length_c   1.000
_cell.angle_alpha   90.00
_cell.angle_beta   90.00
_cell.angle_gamma   90.00
#
_symmetry.space_group_name_H-M   'P 1'
#
loop_
_entity.id
_entity.type
_entity.pdbx_description
1 polymer ?
#
loop_
_entity_poly.entity_id
_entity_poly.type
_entity_poly.pdbx_seq_one_letter_code
_entity_poly.pdbx_strand_id
1 'polypeptide(L)'
;MERPRHLTWEESACYTLTLATAYRMLFGHRPHILRPGHNVLVWGASGGLGSMAIQLIATAGANAIGVISDESKRDFVMSLGAKGVINRKDFDCWGQLPPVEDVEGYADYMKRCRPFGKAIWDITGKGVDVDFVFEHPGEATFPVSCFVVKRGGMVVFCAGTTGYNLTMDARFVWMRQKRIQGSHFANLKQSSQANKLVVERR
;
A
#
# COMPACT_ATOMS: atom_id res chain seq x y z
N MET A 1 -23.29 -13.60 1.67
CA MET A 1 -23.26 -12.23 1.10
C MET A 1 -24.06 -12.25 -0.20
N GLU A 2 -24.69 -11.13 -0.54
CA GLU A 2 -25.44 -11.00 -1.79
C GLU A 2 -24.46 -11.00 -2.98
N ARG A 3 -24.80 -11.70 -4.07
CA ARG A 3 -24.05 -11.63 -5.32
C ARG A 3 -24.43 -10.36 -6.10
N PRO A 4 -23.46 -9.56 -6.57
CA PRO A 4 -23.75 -8.43 -7.44
C PRO A 4 -24.41 -8.91 -8.75
N ARG A 5 -25.59 -8.40 -9.09
CA ARG A 5 -26.36 -8.87 -10.25
C ARG A 5 -25.73 -8.52 -11.60
N HIS A 6 -24.84 -7.53 -11.62
CA HIS A 6 -24.14 -7.06 -12.82
C HIS A 6 -22.84 -7.82 -13.09
N LEU A 7 -22.43 -8.72 -12.20
CA LEU A 7 -21.26 -9.58 -12.38
C LEU A 7 -21.69 -11.02 -12.70
N THR A 8 -20.87 -11.71 -13.48
CA THR A 8 -21.02 -13.15 -13.71
C THR A 8 -20.75 -13.93 -12.41
N TRP A 9 -21.00 -15.24 -12.41
CA TRP A 9 -20.67 -16.09 -11.27
C TRP A 9 -19.16 -16.20 -11.06
N GLU A 10 -18.38 -16.28 -12.14
CA GLU A 10 -16.94 -16.36 -12.15
C GLU A 10 -16.31 -15.07 -11.60
N GLU A 11 -16.74 -13.91 -12.07
CA GLU A 11 -16.32 -12.61 -11.55
C GLU A 11 -16.65 -12.48 -10.06
N SER A 12 -17.87 -12.87 -9.67
CA SER A 12 -18.32 -12.80 -8.28
C SER A 12 -17.52 -13.72 -7.34
N ALA A 13 -17.01 -14.84 -7.84
CA ALA A 13 -16.18 -15.76 -7.06
C ALA A 13 -14.76 -15.25 -6.83
N CYS A 14 -14.22 -14.39 -7.71
CA CYS A 14 -12.81 -14.05 -7.72
C CYS A 14 -12.41 -12.91 -6.76
N TYR A 15 -13.28 -11.95 -6.46
CA TYR A 15 -12.88 -10.71 -5.77
C TYR A 15 -13.02 -10.74 -4.25
N THR A 16 -13.85 -11.61 -3.69
CA THR A 16 -14.30 -11.52 -2.29
C THR A 16 -13.16 -11.51 -1.28
N LEU A 17 -12.18 -12.40 -1.43
CA LEU A 17 -11.04 -12.49 -0.53
C LEU A 17 -10.19 -11.24 -0.56
N THR A 18 -9.77 -10.82 -1.75
CA THR A 18 -8.85 -9.70 -1.94
C THR A 18 -9.51 -8.36 -1.60
N LEU A 19 -10.77 -8.18 -1.96
CA LEU A 19 -11.56 -7.01 -1.61
C LEU A 19 -11.73 -6.88 -0.08
N ALA A 20 -12.15 -7.95 0.60
CA ALA A 20 -12.37 -7.93 2.04
C ALA A 20 -11.07 -7.67 2.81
N THR A 21 -9.96 -8.27 2.37
CA THR A 21 -8.63 -8.03 2.95
C THR A 21 -8.21 -6.57 2.76
N ALA A 22 -8.31 -6.04 1.55
CA ALA A 22 -7.98 -4.64 1.27
C ALA A 22 -8.87 -3.68 2.08
N TYR A 23 -10.17 -3.97 2.17
CA TYR A 23 -11.10 -3.18 2.98
C TYR A 23 -10.68 -3.12 4.45
N ARG A 24 -10.34 -4.29 5.05
CA ARG A 24 -9.86 -4.31 6.43
C ARG A 24 -8.57 -3.53 6.60
N MET A 25 -7.59 -3.69 5.71
CA MET A 25 -6.34 -2.96 5.77
C MET A 25 -6.54 -1.44 5.75
N LEU A 26 -7.49 -0.95 4.97
CA LEU A 26 -7.75 0.48 4.80
C LEU A 26 -8.71 1.07 5.85
N PHE A 27 -9.70 0.30 6.31
CA PHE A 27 -10.80 0.82 7.14
C PHE A 27 -10.97 0.13 8.49
N GLY A 28 -10.24 -0.98 8.73
CA GLY A 28 -10.46 -1.84 9.90
C GLY A 28 -9.70 -1.42 11.18
N HIS A 29 -8.73 -0.52 11.10
CA HIS A 29 -7.77 -0.27 12.20
C HIS A 29 -7.93 1.11 12.84
N ARG A 30 -9.10 1.38 13.41
CA ARG A 30 -9.40 2.65 14.11
C ARG A 30 -8.37 2.96 15.21
N PRO A 31 -8.00 4.23 15.42
CA PRO A 31 -8.47 5.44 14.72
C PRO A 31 -7.77 5.69 13.38
N HIS A 32 -6.79 4.88 13.00
CA HIS A 32 -6.03 5.01 11.75
C HIS A 32 -6.76 4.30 10.62
N ILE A 33 -7.68 5.02 9.98
CA ILE A 33 -8.44 4.55 8.82
C ILE A 33 -8.24 5.50 7.65
N LEU A 34 -8.43 4.99 6.45
CA LEU A 34 -8.43 5.79 5.23
C LEU A 34 -9.49 6.89 5.30
N ARG A 35 -9.15 8.08 4.79
CA ARG A 35 -10.05 9.25 4.68
C ARG A 35 -9.89 9.91 3.33
N PRO A 36 -10.90 10.64 2.84
CA PRO A 36 -10.78 11.47 1.64
C PRO A 36 -9.55 12.38 1.71
N GLY A 37 -8.85 12.53 0.58
CA GLY A 37 -7.64 13.33 0.47
C GLY A 37 -6.35 12.68 0.95
N HIS A 38 -6.39 11.53 1.64
CA HIS A 38 -5.18 10.80 2.02
C HIS A 38 -4.41 10.32 0.79
N ASN A 39 -3.08 10.32 0.86
CA ASN A 39 -2.19 9.70 -0.12
C ASN A 39 -1.78 8.30 0.36
N VAL A 40 -1.94 7.29 -0.49
CA VAL A 40 -1.67 5.88 -0.15
C VAL A 40 -0.72 5.28 -1.17
N LEU A 41 0.44 4.83 -0.72
CA LEU A 41 1.34 4.01 -1.53
C LEU A 41 0.85 2.56 -1.52
N VAL A 42 0.63 1.96 -2.67
CA VAL A 42 0.12 0.60 -2.81
C VAL A 42 1.14 -0.27 -3.53
N TRP A 43 1.80 -1.17 -2.80
CA TRP A 43 2.69 -2.16 -3.38
C TRP A 43 1.93 -3.20 -4.20
N GLY A 44 2.55 -3.69 -5.27
CA GLY A 44 1.95 -4.72 -6.13
C GLY A 44 0.59 -4.31 -6.71
N ALA A 45 0.46 -3.06 -7.11
CA ALA A 45 -0.79 -2.40 -7.49
C ALA A 45 -1.60 -3.12 -8.57
N SER A 46 -0.97 -3.88 -9.44
CA SER A 46 -1.61 -4.66 -10.51
C SER A 46 -2.04 -6.07 -10.09
N GLY A 47 -1.67 -6.51 -8.89
CA GLY A 47 -2.08 -7.82 -8.36
C GLY A 47 -3.51 -7.81 -7.79
N GLY A 48 -4.05 -8.99 -7.47
CA GLY A 48 -5.43 -9.10 -6.98
C GLY A 48 -5.72 -8.24 -5.74
N LEU A 49 -4.79 -8.21 -4.77
CA LEU A 49 -4.96 -7.40 -3.56
C LEU A 49 -4.76 -5.91 -3.85
N GLY A 50 -3.71 -5.56 -4.58
CA GLY A 50 -3.38 -4.17 -4.91
C GLY A 50 -4.44 -3.50 -5.78
N SER A 51 -4.99 -4.20 -6.77
CA SER A 51 -6.06 -3.68 -7.64
C SER A 51 -7.33 -3.36 -6.87
N MET A 52 -7.71 -4.18 -5.89
CA MET A 52 -8.84 -3.89 -5.00
C MET A 52 -8.54 -2.70 -4.09
N ALA A 53 -7.30 -2.58 -3.59
CA ALA A 53 -6.90 -1.44 -2.77
C ALA A 53 -6.98 -0.12 -3.56
N ILE A 54 -6.46 -0.08 -4.80
CA ILE A 54 -6.53 1.12 -5.67
C ILE A 54 -7.98 1.59 -5.84
N GLN A 55 -8.90 0.68 -6.19
CA GLN A 55 -10.30 1.00 -6.40
C GLN A 55 -10.98 1.49 -5.11
N LEU A 56 -10.74 0.84 -3.97
CA LEU A 56 -11.26 1.27 -2.67
C LEU A 56 -10.75 2.66 -2.27
N ILE A 57 -9.46 2.94 -2.52
CA ILE A 57 -8.85 4.24 -2.22
C ILE A 57 -9.50 5.34 -3.08
N ALA A 58 -9.64 5.10 -4.39
CA ALA A 58 -10.29 6.02 -5.32
C ALA A 58 -11.77 6.27 -4.94
N THR A 59 -12.52 5.20 -4.66
CA THR A 59 -13.92 5.29 -4.21
C THR A 59 -14.08 6.10 -2.91
N ALA A 60 -13.09 6.01 -2.01
CA ALA A 60 -13.09 6.78 -0.77
C ALA A 60 -12.69 8.26 -0.95
N GLY A 61 -12.42 8.73 -2.16
CA GLY A 61 -11.95 10.08 -2.43
C GLY A 61 -10.51 10.33 -1.97
N ALA A 62 -9.70 9.30 -1.87
CA ALA A 62 -8.28 9.35 -1.54
C ALA A 62 -7.41 9.13 -2.79
N ASN A 63 -6.12 9.38 -2.69
CA ASN A 63 -5.16 9.32 -3.78
C ASN A 63 -4.34 8.03 -3.69
N ALA A 64 -4.49 7.13 -4.63
CA ALA A 64 -3.68 5.91 -4.71
C ALA A 64 -2.43 6.15 -5.57
N ILE A 65 -1.26 5.78 -5.07
CA ILE A 65 0.01 5.74 -5.82
C ILE A 65 0.38 4.27 -5.98
N GLY A 66 0.23 3.72 -7.18
CA GLY A 66 0.50 2.32 -7.45
C GLY A 66 1.97 2.05 -7.69
N VAL A 67 2.54 1.02 -7.03
CA VAL A 67 3.88 0.53 -7.33
C VAL A 67 3.78 -0.75 -8.15
N ILE A 68 4.40 -0.75 -9.32
CA ILE A 68 4.43 -1.86 -10.27
C ILE A 68 5.85 -2.38 -10.47
N SER A 69 5.98 -3.56 -11.08
CA SER A 69 7.27 -4.18 -11.45
C SER A 69 7.47 -4.31 -12.97
N ASP A 70 6.50 -3.85 -13.75
CA ASP A 70 6.54 -3.91 -15.20
C ASP A 70 5.72 -2.76 -15.78
N GLU A 71 6.30 -2.02 -16.70
CA GLU A 71 5.69 -0.83 -17.30
C GLU A 71 4.38 -1.13 -18.04
N SER A 72 4.25 -2.32 -18.62
CA SER A 72 3.03 -2.77 -19.31
C SER A 72 1.79 -2.79 -18.40
N LYS A 73 1.97 -2.71 -17.09
CA LYS A 73 0.88 -2.70 -16.09
C LYS A 73 0.39 -1.30 -15.73
N ARG A 74 1.07 -0.26 -16.22
CA ARG A 74 0.78 1.14 -15.87
C ARG A 74 -0.65 1.54 -16.22
N ASP A 75 -1.03 1.36 -17.47
CA ASP A 75 -2.34 1.76 -17.96
C ASP A 75 -3.48 1.03 -17.24
N PHE A 76 -3.28 -0.26 -16.96
CA PHE A 76 -4.22 -1.01 -16.14
C PHE A 76 -4.39 -0.40 -14.75
N VAL A 77 -3.30 -0.11 -14.03
CA VAL A 77 -3.38 0.47 -12.68
C VAL A 77 -3.96 1.88 -12.71
N MET A 78 -3.64 2.69 -13.72
CA MET A 78 -4.24 4.00 -13.92
C MET A 78 -5.76 3.90 -14.19
N SER A 79 -6.21 2.92 -14.98
CA SER A 79 -7.64 2.71 -15.27
C SER A 79 -8.46 2.33 -14.04
N LEU A 80 -7.84 1.79 -12.99
CA LEU A 80 -8.47 1.49 -11.71
C LEU A 80 -8.68 2.72 -10.82
N GLY A 81 -8.18 3.90 -11.22
CA GLY A 81 -8.32 5.16 -10.49
C GLY A 81 -7.08 5.56 -9.69
N ALA A 82 -5.90 5.01 -9.99
CA ALA A 82 -4.66 5.50 -9.39
C ALA A 82 -4.36 6.94 -9.83
N LYS A 83 -3.86 7.76 -8.89
CA LYS A 83 -3.39 9.13 -9.18
C LYS A 83 -2.06 9.13 -9.92
N GLY A 84 -1.26 8.10 -9.74
CA GLY A 84 0.01 7.92 -10.40
C GLY A 84 0.59 6.53 -10.15
N VAL A 85 1.59 6.17 -10.95
CA VAL A 85 2.22 4.85 -10.92
C VAL A 85 3.73 5.00 -10.94
N ILE A 86 4.41 4.24 -10.08
CA ILE A 86 5.87 4.19 -9.97
C ILE A 86 6.32 2.77 -10.33
N ASN A 87 7.27 2.66 -11.26
CA ASN A 87 7.89 1.37 -11.55
C ASN A 87 9.07 1.13 -10.59
N ARG A 88 8.99 0.07 -9.77
CA ARG A 88 10.04 -0.24 -8.79
C ARG A 88 11.39 -0.56 -9.43
N LYS A 89 11.43 -0.97 -10.69
CA LYS A 89 12.68 -1.28 -11.40
C LYS A 89 13.55 -0.06 -11.67
N ASP A 90 12.99 1.15 -11.55
CA ASP A 90 13.72 2.40 -11.74
C ASP A 90 14.54 2.80 -10.50
N PHE A 91 14.49 2.00 -9.44
CA PHE A 91 15.12 2.29 -8.14
C PHE A 91 15.88 1.09 -7.60
N ASP A 92 16.89 1.37 -6.77
CA ASP A 92 17.75 0.38 -6.12
C ASP A 92 17.83 0.64 -4.60
N CYS A 93 16.68 0.61 -3.94
CA CYS A 93 16.57 0.83 -2.49
C CYS A 93 15.83 -0.30 -1.77
N TRP A 94 15.89 -1.50 -2.33
CA TRP A 94 15.17 -2.66 -1.83
C TRP A 94 16.04 -3.54 -0.94
N GLY A 95 15.42 -4.35 -0.11
CA GLY A 95 16.09 -5.30 0.78
C GLY A 95 16.23 -4.81 2.22
N GLN A 96 17.05 -5.52 2.97
CA GLN A 96 17.24 -5.24 4.40
C GLN A 96 18.07 -3.99 4.63
N LEU A 97 17.84 -3.34 5.78
CA LEU A 97 18.66 -2.26 6.25
C LEU A 97 20.08 -2.77 6.60
N PRO A 98 21.14 -2.04 6.21
CA PRO A 98 22.47 -2.27 6.78
C PRO A 98 22.43 -2.11 8.31
N PRO A 99 23.33 -2.79 9.05
CA PRO A 99 23.51 -2.53 10.47
C PRO A 99 23.81 -1.05 10.74
N VAL A 100 23.36 -0.53 11.88
CA VAL A 100 23.57 0.89 12.24
C VAL A 100 25.05 1.22 12.43
N GLU A 101 25.84 0.22 12.80
CA GLU A 101 27.31 0.29 12.97
C GLU A 101 28.03 0.45 11.63
N ASP A 102 27.44 -0.03 10.54
CA ASP A 102 27.90 0.23 9.17
C ASP A 102 27.43 1.61 8.71
N VAL A 103 28.13 2.64 9.18
CA VAL A 103 27.76 4.05 8.94
C VAL A 103 27.75 4.39 7.45
N GLU A 104 28.70 3.88 6.68
CA GLU A 104 28.83 4.15 5.24
C GLU A 104 27.74 3.44 4.45
N GLY A 105 27.52 2.15 4.70
CA GLY A 105 26.46 1.35 4.06
C GLY A 105 25.08 1.89 4.38
N TYR A 106 24.87 2.34 5.63
CA TYR A 106 23.62 2.97 6.04
C TYR A 106 23.37 4.30 5.32
N ALA A 107 24.39 5.15 5.22
CA ALA A 107 24.32 6.43 4.52
C ALA A 107 24.05 6.22 3.01
N ASP A 108 24.68 5.22 2.39
CA ASP A 108 24.43 4.84 1.00
C ASP A 108 23.00 4.34 0.80
N TYR A 109 22.51 3.45 1.66
CA TYR A 109 21.13 2.99 1.62
C TYR A 109 20.15 4.17 1.65
N MET A 110 20.35 5.10 2.58
CA MET A 110 19.50 6.29 2.70
C MET A 110 19.58 7.18 1.45
N LYS A 111 20.75 7.30 0.82
CA LYS A 111 20.92 8.01 -0.44
C LYS A 111 20.14 7.36 -1.58
N ARG A 112 20.13 6.02 -1.67
CA ARG A 112 19.37 5.26 -2.67
C ARG A 112 17.85 5.33 -2.45
N CYS A 113 17.36 5.49 -1.21
CA CYS A 113 15.95 5.65 -0.91
C CYS A 113 15.36 7.01 -1.32
N ARG A 114 16.17 8.09 -1.37
CA ARG A 114 15.68 9.45 -1.65
C ARG A 114 15.02 9.60 -3.03
N PRO A 115 15.55 9.03 -4.14
CA PRO A 115 14.91 9.09 -5.44
C PRO A 115 13.49 8.49 -5.44
N PHE A 116 13.25 7.39 -4.72
CA PHE A 116 11.93 6.81 -4.59
C PHE A 116 10.97 7.73 -3.81
N GLY A 117 11.43 8.34 -2.73
CA GLY A 117 10.65 9.37 -2.02
C GLY A 117 10.33 10.57 -2.90
N LYS A 118 11.27 11.01 -3.75
CA LYS A 118 11.04 12.08 -4.72
C LYS A 118 9.99 11.69 -5.77
N ALA A 119 10.02 10.47 -6.30
CA ALA A 119 9.02 9.98 -7.24
C ALA A 119 7.60 9.98 -6.63
N ILE A 120 7.47 9.73 -5.34
CA ILE A 120 6.20 9.91 -4.62
C ILE A 120 5.79 11.39 -4.63
N TRP A 121 6.70 12.32 -4.31
CA TRP A 121 6.42 13.77 -4.31
C TRP A 121 6.09 14.34 -5.69
N ASP A 122 6.61 13.76 -6.75
CA ASP A 122 6.27 14.15 -8.13
C ASP A 122 4.78 13.89 -8.43
N ILE A 123 4.15 12.94 -7.70
CA ILE A 123 2.73 12.61 -7.81
C ILE A 123 1.87 13.35 -6.77
N THR A 124 2.35 13.45 -5.53
CA THR A 124 1.59 14.00 -4.41
C THR A 124 1.75 15.50 -4.23
N GLY A 125 2.87 16.04 -4.68
CA GLY A 125 3.34 17.39 -4.47
C GLY A 125 4.63 17.43 -3.65
N LYS A 126 5.49 18.42 -3.90
CA LYS A 126 6.79 18.55 -3.25
C LYS A 126 6.67 18.58 -1.72
N GLY A 127 7.35 17.63 -1.05
CA GLY A 127 7.35 17.51 0.41
C GLY A 127 6.12 16.85 1.01
N VAL A 128 5.21 16.32 0.18
CA VAL A 128 3.99 15.67 0.64
C VAL A 128 4.19 14.16 0.66
N ASP A 129 4.49 13.62 1.83
CA ASP A 129 4.63 12.19 2.06
C ASP A 129 3.27 11.47 2.06
N VAL A 130 3.27 10.14 1.97
CA VAL A 130 2.05 9.33 2.00
C VAL A 130 1.53 9.13 3.43
N ASP A 131 0.21 9.16 3.58
CA ASP A 131 -0.51 8.92 4.84
C ASP A 131 -0.45 7.45 5.24
N PHE A 132 -0.56 6.58 4.23
CA PHE A 132 -0.55 5.12 4.37
C PHE A 132 0.42 4.49 3.39
N VAL A 133 1.01 3.38 3.80
CA VAL A 133 1.62 2.41 2.91
C VAL A 133 0.84 1.11 3.03
N PHE A 134 0.27 0.66 1.93
CA PHE A 134 -0.40 -0.63 1.79
C PHE A 134 0.66 -1.66 1.36
N GLU A 135 1.12 -2.43 2.32
CA GLU A 135 2.31 -3.30 2.22
C GLU A 135 1.92 -4.78 2.19
N HIS A 136 2.53 -5.55 1.30
CA HIS A 136 2.41 -7.01 1.29
C HIS A 136 3.62 -7.77 0.74
N PRO A 137 4.59 -7.16 0.04
CA PRO A 137 5.83 -7.86 -0.34
C PRO A 137 6.64 -8.33 0.87
N GLY A 138 6.76 -7.49 1.90
CA GLY A 138 7.47 -7.84 3.12
C GLY A 138 8.94 -7.43 3.09
N GLU A 139 9.83 -8.38 3.28
CA GLU A 139 11.26 -8.16 3.56
C GLU A 139 11.96 -7.19 2.60
N ALA A 140 11.66 -7.29 1.30
CA ALA A 140 12.30 -6.45 0.29
C ALA A 140 11.88 -4.97 0.32
N THR A 141 10.68 -4.65 0.81
CA THR A 141 10.09 -3.31 0.68
C THR A 141 9.76 -2.65 2.02
N PHE A 142 9.71 -3.43 3.09
CA PHE A 142 9.27 -2.93 4.40
C PHE A 142 10.15 -1.80 4.96
N PRO A 143 11.49 -1.83 4.86
CA PRO A 143 12.32 -0.73 5.35
C PRO A 143 12.02 0.60 4.65
N VAL A 144 11.89 0.58 3.32
CA VAL A 144 11.56 1.79 2.56
C VAL A 144 10.12 2.24 2.80
N SER A 145 9.19 1.31 3.03
CA SER A 145 7.81 1.62 3.43
C SER A 145 7.78 2.41 4.74
N CYS A 146 8.60 1.99 5.73
CA CYS A 146 8.77 2.73 6.98
C CYS A 146 9.43 4.10 6.77
N PHE A 147 10.28 4.25 5.78
CA PHE A 147 10.95 5.51 5.45
C PHE A 147 9.98 6.52 4.83
N VAL A 148 9.22 6.13 3.79
CA VAL A 148 8.40 7.06 2.99
C VAL A 148 7.07 7.45 3.62
N VAL A 149 6.54 6.69 4.58
CA VAL A 149 5.30 7.06 5.25
C VAL A 149 5.51 8.31 6.10
N LYS A 150 4.58 9.26 6.07
CA LYS A 150 4.66 10.53 6.79
C LYS A 150 4.77 10.37 8.31
N ARG A 151 5.10 11.44 9.01
CA ARG A 151 4.96 11.51 10.46
C ARG A 151 3.50 11.24 10.87
N GLY A 152 3.30 10.34 11.85
CA GLY A 152 1.96 9.92 12.30
C GLY A 152 1.20 9.02 11.33
N GLY A 153 1.80 8.69 10.17
CA GLY A 153 1.19 7.80 9.19
C GLY A 153 1.30 6.32 9.57
N MET A 154 0.75 5.46 8.74
CA MET A 154 0.67 4.02 9.01
C MET A 154 1.20 3.17 7.86
N VAL A 155 2.08 2.22 8.18
CA VAL A 155 2.35 1.06 7.32
C VAL A 155 1.41 -0.06 7.77
N VAL A 156 0.43 -0.39 6.95
CA VAL A 156 -0.45 -1.55 7.18
C VAL A 156 0.01 -2.69 6.28
N PHE A 157 0.22 -3.86 6.85
CA PHE A 157 0.78 -4.98 6.10
C PHE A 157 0.04 -6.30 6.34
N CYS A 158 0.02 -7.12 5.31
CA CYS A 158 -0.35 -8.53 5.35
C CYS A 158 0.58 -9.32 4.43
N ALA A 159 0.70 -10.61 4.65
CA ALA A 159 1.60 -11.48 3.88
C ALA A 159 3.10 -11.10 4.01
N GLY A 160 3.93 -11.62 3.13
CA GLY A 160 5.39 -11.45 3.11
C GLY A 160 5.97 -12.26 1.95
N THR A 161 5.60 -11.90 0.70
CA THR A 161 5.96 -12.67 -0.51
C THR A 161 7.45 -12.71 -0.80
N THR A 162 8.22 -11.76 -0.24
CA THR A 162 9.68 -11.70 -0.37
C THR A 162 10.42 -12.13 0.90
N GLY A 163 9.70 -12.51 1.94
CA GLY A 163 10.25 -12.93 3.24
C GLY A 163 9.51 -12.31 4.42
N TYR A 164 9.68 -12.93 5.59
CA TYR A 164 8.95 -12.58 6.82
C TYR A 164 9.81 -11.86 7.85
N ASN A 165 11.12 -11.73 7.65
CA ASN A 165 12.03 -11.05 8.57
C ASN A 165 12.05 -9.54 8.28
N LEU A 166 11.04 -8.84 8.77
CA LEU A 166 10.88 -7.42 8.52
C LEU A 166 11.87 -6.61 9.35
N THR A 167 12.75 -5.88 8.70
CA THR A 167 13.69 -4.96 9.36
C THR A 167 13.20 -3.52 9.24
N MET A 168 13.50 -2.71 10.25
CA MET A 168 13.19 -1.28 10.26
C MET A 168 14.15 -0.52 11.15
N ASP A 169 14.43 0.72 10.85
CA ASP A 169 15.05 1.63 11.80
C ASP A 169 13.97 2.13 12.79
N ALA A 170 14.05 1.68 14.03
CA ALA A 170 13.11 2.05 15.07
C ALA A 170 13.02 3.57 15.29
N ARG A 171 14.13 4.32 15.03
CA ARG A 171 14.16 5.78 15.12
C ARG A 171 13.18 6.44 14.16
N PHE A 172 13.00 5.90 12.95
CA PHE A 172 11.99 6.40 12.00
C PHE A 172 10.57 6.17 12.49
N VAL A 173 10.34 5.10 13.25
CA VAL A 173 9.01 4.76 13.74
C VAL A 173 8.67 5.58 14.99
N TRP A 174 9.48 5.50 16.05
CA TRP A 174 9.11 6.15 17.31
C TRP A 174 9.21 7.69 17.25
N MET A 175 10.38 8.23 16.76
CA MET A 175 10.61 9.69 16.72
C MET A 175 9.61 10.41 15.78
N ARG A 176 9.07 9.71 14.81
CA ARG A 176 8.08 10.23 13.89
C ARG A 176 6.67 9.74 14.17
N GLN A 177 6.47 9.03 15.30
CA GLN A 177 5.17 8.53 15.75
C GLN A 177 4.42 7.75 14.67
N LYS A 178 5.15 7.00 13.84
CA LYS A 178 4.57 6.18 12.78
C LYS A 178 3.96 4.91 13.38
N ARG A 179 2.97 4.37 12.72
CA ARG A 179 2.31 3.13 13.10
C ARG A 179 2.68 2.01 12.14
N ILE A 180 2.96 0.83 12.72
CA ILE A 180 3.09 -0.43 12.00
C ILE A 180 1.93 -1.30 12.43
N GLN A 181 1.10 -1.72 11.46
CA GLN A 181 -0.13 -2.44 11.72
C GLN A 181 -0.20 -3.73 10.89
N GLY A 182 -0.11 -4.86 11.55
CA GLY A 182 -0.44 -6.14 10.95
C GLY A 182 -1.95 -6.26 10.69
N SER A 183 -2.32 -6.86 9.57
CA SER A 183 -3.71 -7.10 9.21
C SER A 183 -3.88 -8.51 8.66
N HIS A 184 -4.86 -9.24 9.15
CA HIS A 184 -5.14 -10.59 8.70
C HIS A 184 -6.58 -10.70 8.23
N PHE A 185 -6.77 -10.99 6.93
CA PHE A 185 -8.07 -11.22 6.30
C PHE A 185 -9.11 -10.13 6.65
N ALA A 186 -10.38 -10.51 6.90
CA ALA A 186 -11.45 -9.64 7.37
C ALA A 186 -12.51 -10.46 8.13
N ASN A 187 -13.24 -9.83 9.04
CA ASN A 187 -14.40 -10.47 9.65
C ASN A 187 -15.64 -10.36 8.75
N LEU A 188 -16.70 -11.12 9.08
CA LEU A 188 -17.94 -11.17 8.29
C LEU A 188 -18.57 -9.79 8.07
N LYS A 189 -18.55 -8.93 9.08
CA LYS A 189 -19.08 -7.55 8.98
C LYS A 189 -18.31 -6.74 7.96
N GLN A 190 -16.98 -6.74 8.02
CA GLN A 190 -16.12 -6.04 7.07
C GLN A 190 -16.25 -6.58 5.66
N SER A 191 -16.31 -7.91 5.50
CA SER A 191 -16.53 -8.55 4.21
C SER A 191 -17.87 -8.17 3.61
N SER A 192 -18.93 -8.13 4.43
CA SER A 192 -20.27 -7.69 3.99
C SER A 192 -20.30 -6.22 3.58
N GLN A 193 -19.62 -5.35 4.34
CA GLN A 193 -19.51 -3.93 4.02
C GLN A 193 -18.75 -3.70 2.71
N ALA A 194 -17.64 -4.42 2.52
CA ALA A 194 -16.87 -4.35 1.27
C ALA A 194 -17.71 -4.84 0.06
N ASN A 195 -18.38 -5.97 0.21
CA ASN A 195 -19.25 -6.52 -0.83
C ASN A 195 -20.39 -5.57 -1.21
N LYS A 196 -20.94 -4.83 -0.24
CA LYS A 196 -21.99 -3.85 -0.49
C LYS A 196 -21.57 -2.77 -1.47
N LEU A 197 -20.29 -2.32 -1.42
CA LEU A 197 -19.76 -1.35 -2.38
C LEU A 197 -19.83 -1.88 -3.82
N VAL A 198 -19.55 -3.16 -4.03
CA VAL A 198 -19.65 -3.79 -5.36
C VAL A 198 -21.10 -3.94 -5.79
N VAL A 199 -21.99 -4.38 -4.88
CA VAL A 199 -23.43 -4.53 -5.16
C VAL A 199 -24.05 -3.18 -5.57
N GLU A 200 -23.67 -2.09 -4.91
CA GLU A 200 -24.16 -0.74 -5.17
C GLU A 200 -23.41 -0.02 -6.30
N ARG A 201 -22.41 -0.66 -6.92
CA ARG A 201 -21.56 -0.08 -7.99
C ARG A 201 -20.86 1.22 -7.57
N ARG A 202 -20.36 1.25 -6.34
CA ARG A 202 -19.62 2.38 -5.79
C ARG A 202 -18.11 2.20 -5.93
#